data_e32cbadd78d111ba883e09ea42e9b1fe
#
_entry.id   e32cbadd78d111ba883e09ea42e9b1fe
#
_cell.length_a   1.000
_cell.length_b   1.000
_cell.length_c   1.000
_cell.angle_alpha   90.00
_cell.angle_beta   90.00
_cell.angle_gamma   90.00
#
_symmetry.space_group_name_H-M   'P 1'
#
loop_
_entity.id
_entity.type
_entity.pdbx_description
1 polymer ?
#
loop_
_entity_poly.entity_id
_entity_poly.type
_entity_poly.pdbx_seq_one_letter_code
_entity_poly.pdbx_strand_id
1 'polypeptide(L)'
;DMALVGEPTGMQAATGERGLVVLDCTAHGRSGHAARGEGVNALYIALDDIARLRSFRFGRESELLGPIGIAVTQIEAGTQHNVVPDTCRFVVDVRTTDAYSNEETVGILRAALRSEAVPRSTRIRAAAVGGEHPLVKAAVAAGRETYVSPTTSDRTLMPFPALKMGPGQSSRSHTADEFVLLEEIAEGIAVYEKYIGKLAQEYGWKTLG
;
A
#
# COMPACT_ATOMS: atom_id res chain seq x y z
N ASP A 1 9.60 -20.83 -4.71
CA ASP A 1 8.36 -20.72 -3.95
C ASP A 1 7.42 -19.71 -4.62
N MET A 2 6.11 -19.93 -4.51
CA MET A 2 5.07 -19.04 -5.00
C MET A 2 3.78 -19.29 -4.21
N ALA A 3 2.84 -18.33 -4.24
CA ALA A 3 1.56 -18.48 -3.57
C ALA A 3 0.37 -17.99 -4.43
N LEU A 4 -0.80 -18.53 -4.11
CA LEU A 4 -2.09 -18.02 -4.50
C LEU A 4 -2.85 -17.62 -3.23
N VAL A 5 -3.27 -16.35 -3.16
CA VAL A 5 -3.95 -15.76 -2.00
C VAL A 5 -5.43 -15.58 -2.34
N GLY A 6 -6.31 -16.27 -1.61
CA GLY A 6 -7.74 -16.41 -1.90
C GLY A 6 -8.61 -15.24 -1.43
N GLU A 7 -8.19 -14.02 -1.64
CA GLU A 7 -8.97 -12.82 -1.34
C GLU A 7 -10.10 -12.57 -2.34
N PRO A 8 -11.19 -11.88 -1.95
CA PRO A 8 -12.32 -11.62 -2.83
C PRO A 8 -11.96 -10.68 -3.98
N THR A 9 -11.86 -11.24 -5.19
CA THR A 9 -11.50 -10.52 -6.42
C THR A 9 -12.47 -10.76 -7.56
N GLY A 10 -13.59 -11.44 -7.31
CA GLY A 10 -14.46 -11.94 -8.37
C GLY A 10 -13.74 -12.92 -9.28
N MET A 11 -12.81 -13.72 -8.73
CA MET A 11 -11.95 -14.64 -9.48
C MET A 11 -11.09 -13.97 -10.55
N GLN A 12 -10.89 -12.63 -10.53
CA GLN A 12 -9.92 -11.95 -11.38
C GLN A 12 -8.53 -11.94 -10.74
N ALA A 13 -7.49 -11.89 -11.56
CA ALA A 13 -6.11 -12.01 -11.12
C ALA A 13 -5.51 -10.66 -10.72
N ALA A 14 -5.41 -10.38 -9.43
CA ALA A 14 -4.70 -9.18 -8.96
C ALA A 14 -3.20 -9.41 -9.01
N THR A 15 -2.54 -8.81 -9.99
CA THR A 15 -1.10 -8.96 -10.24
C THR A 15 -0.26 -8.03 -9.38
N GLY A 16 -0.85 -6.96 -8.85
CA GLY A 16 -0.16 -5.99 -8.02
C GLY A 16 -1.04 -5.44 -6.90
N GLU A 17 -0.41 -5.08 -5.79
CA GLU A 17 -1.00 -4.29 -4.70
C GLU A 17 0.06 -3.42 -4.04
N ARG A 18 -0.36 -2.25 -3.59
CA ARG A 18 0.55 -1.28 -2.95
C ARG A 18 0.89 -1.71 -1.55
N GLY A 19 2.12 -1.40 -1.12
CA GLY A 19 2.52 -1.47 0.26
C GLY A 19 2.00 -0.26 1.06
N LEU A 20 2.27 -0.27 2.35
CA LEU A 20 1.87 0.78 3.28
C LEU A 20 3.00 1.10 4.26
N VAL A 21 3.31 2.38 4.36
CA VAL A 21 4.08 2.96 5.45
C VAL A 21 3.29 4.12 6.04
N VAL A 22 3.06 4.09 7.35
CA VAL A 22 2.50 5.23 8.08
C VAL A 22 3.64 5.91 8.82
N LEU A 23 3.83 7.21 8.58
CA LEU A 23 4.84 8.02 9.28
C LEU A 23 4.15 8.89 10.34
N ASP A 24 4.62 8.78 11.59
CA ASP A 24 4.35 9.76 12.63
C ASP A 24 5.42 10.85 12.53
N CYS A 25 5.00 12.06 12.19
CA CYS A 25 5.89 13.19 11.99
C CYS A 25 5.75 14.20 13.13
N THR A 26 6.89 14.74 13.60
CA THR A 26 6.92 15.76 14.66
C THR A 26 7.82 16.92 14.24
N ALA A 27 7.22 18.09 14.07
CA ALA A 27 7.94 19.34 13.92
C ALA A 27 8.24 19.92 15.32
N HIS A 28 9.48 20.36 15.51
CA HIS A 28 9.95 20.97 16.75
C HIS A 28 10.22 22.45 16.55
N GLY A 29 9.66 23.26 17.43
CA GLY A 29 9.84 24.69 17.49
C GLY A 29 10.30 25.15 18.88
N ARG A 30 9.84 26.31 19.27
CA ARG A 30 10.08 26.90 20.59
C ARG A 30 8.89 27.78 20.99
N SER A 31 8.30 27.54 22.15
CA SER A 31 7.22 28.36 22.68
C SER A 31 7.62 29.84 22.85
N GLY A 32 6.65 30.70 22.66
CA GLY A 32 6.78 32.15 22.85
C GLY A 32 5.43 32.85 22.89
N HIS A 33 5.42 34.13 23.27
CA HIS A 33 4.19 34.91 23.27
C HIS A 33 3.89 35.41 21.82
N ALA A 34 2.73 35.03 21.28
CA ALA A 34 2.36 35.35 19.91
C ALA A 34 2.39 36.86 19.60
N ALA A 35 1.91 37.72 20.52
CA ALA A 35 1.91 39.17 20.32
C ALA A 35 3.29 39.83 20.36
N ARG A 36 4.33 39.11 20.80
CA ARG A 36 5.71 39.63 20.85
C ARG A 36 6.58 39.15 19.69
N GLY A 37 6.05 38.27 18.85
CA GLY A 37 6.85 37.65 17.76
C GLY A 37 7.97 36.74 18.26
N GLU A 38 7.87 36.25 19.48
CA GLU A 38 8.85 35.36 20.13
C GLU A 38 8.60 33.91 19.78
N GLY A 39 9.65 33.08 19.85
CA GLY A 39 9.56 31.65 19.64
C GLY A 39 9.84 31.22 18.21
N VAL A 40 9.64 29.93 17.94
CA VAL A 40 9.71 29.30 16.62
C VAL A 40 8.45 28.43 16.46
N ASN A 41 7.60 28.80 15.53
CA ASN A 41 6.31 28.15 15.38
C ASN A 41 6.44 26.78 14.69
N ALA A 42 6.25 25.71 15.46
CA ALA A 42 6.28 24.33 14.97
C ALA A 42 5.18 24.04 13.93
N LEU A 43 4.03 24.70 14.05
CA LEU A 43 2.95 24.56 13.06
C LEU A 43 3.39 25.05 11.68
N TYR A 44 4.13 26.15 11.58
CA TYR A 44 4.63 26.66 10.29
C TYR A 44 5.69 25.72 9.72
N ILE A 45 6.56 25.13 10.53
CA ILE A 45 7.51 24.10 10.07
C ILE A 45 6.75 22.90 9.49
N ALA A 46 5.72 22.42 10.17
CA ALA A 46 4.90 21.31 9.68
C ALA A 46 4.16 21.67 8.40
N LEU A 47 3.61 22.88 8.26
CA LEU A 47 2.94 23.33 7.04
C LEU A 47 3.90 23.40 5.82
N ASP A 48 5.14 23.85 6.03
CA ASP A 48 6.17 23.86 4.98
C ASP A 48 6.49 22.41 4.53
N ASP A 49 6.63 21.49 5.47
CA ASP A 49 6.87 20.07 5.19
C ASP A 49 5.66 19.43 4.48
N ILE A 50 4.43 19.72 4.92
CA ILE A 50 3.20 19.26 4.28
C ILE A 50 3.08 19.80 2.86
N ALA A 51 3.38 21.07 2.64
CA ALA A 51 3.39 21.67 1.30
C ALA A 51 4.40 20.96 0.39
N ARG A 52 5.58 20.63 0.92
CA ARG A 52 6.61 19.86 0.21
C ARG A 52 6.13 18.45 -0.12
N LEU A 53 5.50 17.72 0.82
CA LEU A 53 4.94 16.38 0.60
C LEU A 53 3.87 16.37 -0.50
N ARG A 54 3.00 17.37 -0.56
CA ARG A 54 1.96 17.50 -1.59
C ARG A 54 2.53 17.57 -3.01
N SER A 55 3.70 18.16 -3.18
CA SER A 55 4.38 18.30 -4.48
C SER A 55 5.51 17.30 -4.67
N PHE A 56 5.80 16.46 -3.68
CA PHE A 56 6.91 15.53 -3.73
C PHE A 56 6.75 14.51 -4.86
N ARG A 57 7.84 14.23 -5.56
CA ARG A 57 7.90 13.19 -6.60
C ARG A 57 9.14 12.35 -6.38
N PHE A 58 8.95 11.04 -6.39
CA PHE A 58 10.04 10.09 -6.38
C PHE A 58 10.70 10.01 -7.77
N GLY A 59 12.00 9.71 -7.81
CA GLY A 59 12.75 9.65 -9.06
C GLY A 59 12.49 8.39 -9.89
N ARG A 60 11.91 7.33 -9.30
CA ARG A 60 11.52 6.09 -9.97
C ARG A 60 10.03 5.85 -9.77
N GLU A 61 9.38 5.29 -10.78
CA GLU A 61 7.99 4.86 -10.73
C GLU A 61 7.89 3.37 -11.07
N SER A 62 6.91 2.70 -10.52
CA SER A 62 6.59 1.31 -10.87
C SER A 62 5.84 1.27 -12.20
N GLU A 63 6.24 0.39 -13.10
CA GLU A 63 5.53 0.16 -14.35
C GLU A 63 4.10 -0.39 -14.12
N LEU A 64 3.93 -1.21 -13.08
CA LEU A 64 2.64 -1.82 -12.76
C LEU A 64 1.81 -0.98 -11.79
N LEU A 65 2.42 -0.45 -10.72
CA LEU A 65 1.73 0.21 -9.63
C LEU A 65 1.70 1.74 -9.77
N GLY A 66 2.44 2.31 -10.72
CA GLY A 66 2.57 3.75 -10.91
C GLY A 66 3.35 4.43 -9.78
N PRO A 67 3.10 5.74 -9.53
CA PRO A 67 3.83 6.50 -8.53
C PRO A 67 3.46 6.14 -7.10
N ILE A 68 4.37 6.35 -6.16
CA ILE A 68 4.11 6.28 -4.71
C ILE A 68 3.09 7.36 -4.34
N GLY A 69 2.04 6.94 -3.62
CA GLY A 69 1.02 7.86 -3.10
C GLY A 69 1.41 8.41 -1.72
N ILE A 70 1.22 9.71 -1.50
CA ILE A 70 1.47 10.37 -0.22
C ILE A 70 0.23 11.16 0.17
N ALA A 71 -0.29 10.94 1.37
CA ALA A 71 -1.40 11.69 1.94
C ALA A 71 -1.13 12.06 3.39
N VAL A 72 -1.26 13.33 3.74
CA VAL A 72 -1.27 13.77 5.15
C VAL A 72 -2.72 13.65 5.64
N THR A 73 -2.92 12.88 6.70
CA THR A 73 -4.26 12.48 7.15
C THR A 73 -4.66 13.07 8.50
N GLN A 74 -3.69 13.50 9.30
CA GLN A 74 -3.91 14.09 10.61
C GLN A 74 -2.90 15.21 10.85
N ILE A 75 -3.31 16.25 11.60
CA ILE A 75 -2.43 17.31 12.10
C ILE A 75 -2.95 17.84 13.44
N GLU A 76 -2.05 18.06 14.38
CA GLU A 76 -2.36 18.59 15.71
C GLU A 76 -1.25 19.53 16.21
N ALA A 77 -1.64 20.73 16.68
CA ALA A 77 -0.70 21.69 17.26
C ALA A 77 -1.42 22.74 18.12
N GLY A 78 -0.70 23.24 19.12
CA GLY A 78 -1.13 24.37 19.97
C GLY A 78 -2.18 23.99 21.02
N THR A 79 -2.23 24.78 22.08
CA THR A 79 -3.17 24.61 23.20
C THR A 79 -3.89 25.91 23.56
N GLN A 80 -3.28 27.07 23.25
CA GLN A 80 -3.82 28.39 23.59
C GLN A 80 -3.59 29.37 22.43
N HIS A 81 -4.53 30.29 22.22
CA HIS A 81 -4.51 31.21 21.05
C HIS A 81 -3.35 32.23 21.10
N ASN A 82 -2.78 32.48 22.24
CA ASN A 82 -1.70 33.50 22.47
C ASN A 82 -0.32 32.87 22.68
N VAL A 83 -0.18 31.54 22.55
CA VAL A 83 1.08 30.80 22.69
C VAL A 83 1.50 30.22 21.35
N VAL A 84 2.72 30.54 20.91
CA VAL A 84 3.35 29.92 19.74
C VAL A 84 3.62 28.45 20.04
N PRO A 85 3.10 27.50 19.28
CA PRO A 85 3.31 26.08 19.54
C PRO A 85 4.77 25.67 19.30
N ASP A 86 5.35 24.96 20.25
CA ASP A 86 6.69 24.38 20.16
C ASP A 86 6.70 22.97 19.53
N THR A 87 5.54 22.38 19.37
CA THR A 87 5.39 21.05 18.78
C THR A 87 4.17 21.03 17.87
N CYS A 88 4.34 20.41 16.68
CA CYS A 88 3.25 20.07 15.80
C CYS A 88 3.44 18.61 15.32
N ARG A 89 2.40 17.79 15.50
CA ARG A 89 2.38 16.39 15.05
C ARG A 89 1.49 16.26 13.84
N PHE A 90 1.91 15.44 12.87
CA PHE A 90 1.08 15.09 11.72
C PHE A 90 1.37 13.66 11.27
N VAL A 91 0.39 13.04 10.64
CA VAL A 91 0.49 11.65 10.17
C VAL A 91 0.45 11.62 8.65
N VAL A 92 1.35 10.83 8.08
CA VAL A 92 1.45 10.64 6.63
C VAL A 92 1.18 9.18 6.28
N ASP A 93 0.15 8.92 5.48
CA ASP A 93 -0.11 7.64 4.81
C ASP A 93 0.69 7.60 3.51
N VAL A 94 1.59 6.62 3.37
CA VAL A 94 2.43 6.42 2.19
C VAL A 94 2.09 5.08 1.55
N ARG A 95 1.50 5.11 0.35
CA ARG A 95 1.21 3.94 -0.46
C ARG A 95 2.40 3.63 -1.35
N THR A 96 3.24 2.71 -0.88
CA THR A 96 4.50 2.35 -1.54
C THR A 96 4.28 1.43 -2.76
N THR A 97 5.31 1.36 -3.61
CA THR A 97 5.34 0.53 -4.82
C THR A 97 6.62 -0.28 -4.84
N ASP A 98 6.75 -1.20 -5.78
CA ASP A 98 7.94 -2.04 -5.98
C ASP A 98 9.15 -1.28 -6.55
N ALA A 99 8.97 0.01 -6.93
CA ALA A 99 10.09 0.85 -7.39
C ALA A 99 11.12 1.15 -6.29
N TYR A 100 10.71 1.10 -5.01
CA TYR A 100 11.56 1.30 -3.82
C TYR A 100 11.16 0.35 -2.72
N SER A 101 12.13 -0.05 -1.87
CA SER A 101 11.78 -0.67 -0.60
C SER A 101 11.08 0.33 0.33
N ASN A 102 10.38 -0.18 1.35
CA ASN A 102 9.76 0.70 2.34
C ASN A 102 10.82 1.50 3.11
N GLU A 103 11.98 0.90 3.38
CA GLU A 103 13.12 1.52 4.04
C GLU A 103 13.73 2.65 3.20
N GLU A 104 13.94 2.43 1.89
CA GLU A 104 14.38 3.48 0.95
C GLU A 104 13.37 4.62 0.89
N THR A 105 12.06 4.30 0.79
CA THR A 105 10.98 5.29 0.77
C THR A 105 11.00 6.17 2.01
N VAL A 106 11.12 5.58 3.20
CA VAL A 106 11.23 6.31 4.48
C VAL A 106 12.48 7.18 4.49
N GLY A 107 13.64 6.65 4.06
CA GLY A 107 14.90 7.41 4.00
C GLY A 107 14.81 8.64 3.12
N ILE A 108 14.20 8.51 1.93
CA ILE A 108 14.00 9.62 0.99
C ILE A 108 13.08 10.69 1.58
N LEU A 109 11.96 10.29 2.20
CA LEU A 109 11.03 11.23 2.81
C LEU A 109 11.65 11.95 4.02
N ARG A 110 12.37 11.22 4.88
CA ARG A 110 13.11 11.83 5.99
C ARG A 110 14.10 12.90 5.55
N ALA A 111 14.84 12.64 4.49
CA ALA A 111 15.80 13.60 3.95
C ALA A 111 15.14 14.85 3.35
N ALA A 112 13.87 14.76 2.97
CA ALA A 112 13.11 15.86 2.40
C ALA A 112 12.43 16.75 3.45
N LEU A 113 12.27 16.26 4.70
CA LEU A 113 11.53 16.94 5.76
C LEU A 113 12.48 17.58 6.79
N ARG A 114 12.00 18.66 7.41
CA ARG A 114 12.63 19.27 8.58
C ARG A 114 12.11 18.61 9.88
N SER A 115 10.89 18.10 9.83
CA SER A 115 10.27 17.35 10.91
C SER A 115 10.91 15.98 11.08
N GLU A 116 10.98 15.50 12.32
CA GLU A 116 11.28 14.11 12.59
C GLU A 116 10.15 13.23 12.01
N ALA A 117 10.51 12.16 11.30
CA ALA A 117 9.54 11.22 10.72
C ALA A 117 9.87 9.79 11.14
N VAL A 118 8.97 9.16 11.88
CA VAL A 118 9.14 7.81 12.44
C VAL A 118 8.11 6.87 11.80
N PRO A 119 8.53 5.80 11.10
CA PRO A 119 7.59 4.83 10.55
C PRO A 119 7.04 3.94 11.66
N ARG A 120 5.71 3.71 11.67
CA ARG A 120 5.08 2.73 12.56
C ARG A 120 5.54 1.31 12.23
N SER A 121 5.70 1.01 10.93
CA SER A 121 6.18 -0.28 10.41
C SER A 121 6.64 -0.12 8.97
N THR A 122 7.61 -0.96 8.54
CA THR A 122 8.03 -1.09 7.13
C THR A 122 7.73 -2.47 6.56
N ARG A 123 6.96 -3.32 7.27
CA ARG A 123 6.74 -4.73 6.90
C ARG A 123 5.74 -4.94 5.77
N ILE A 124 4.76 -4.03 5.59
CA ILE A 124 3.72 -4.14 4.56
C ILE A 124 4.29 -3.64 3.24
N ARG A 125 4.92 -4.56 2.50
CA ARG A 125 5.61 -4.25 1.24
C ARG A 125 4.65 -4.22 0.07
N ALA A 126 5.00 -3.47 -0.98
CA ALA A 126 4.32 -3.62 -2.26
C ALA A 126 4.59 -5.02 -2.83
N ALA A 127 3.58 -5.59 -3.47
CA ALA A 127 3.70 -6.87 -4.15
C ALA A 127 3.29 -6.71 -5.61
N ALA A 128 4.17 -7.13 -6.52
CA ALA A 128 3.95 -7.08 -7.95
C ALA A 128 4.45 -8.38 -8.62
N VAL A 129 3.67 -8.88 -9.57
CA VAL A 129 4.05 -10.04 -10.39
C VAL A 129 3.84 -9.66 -11.84
N GLY A 130 4.92 -9.68 -12.62
CA GLY A 130 4.90 -9.32 -14.04
C GLY A 130 4.08 -10.29 -14.89
N GLY A 131 3.57 -9.81 -16.03
CA GLY A 131 2.70 -10.57 -16.93
C GLY A 131 3.32 -11.87 -17.46
N GLU A 132 4.65 -11.92 -17.58
CA GLU A 132 5.39 -13.10 -18.04
C GLU A 132 5.55 -14.20 -16.97
N HIS A 133 5.23 -13.91 -15.72
CA HIS A 133 5.34 -14.89 -14.64
C HIS A 133 4.30 -16.02 -14.81
N PRO A 134 4.66 -17.30 -14.59
CA PRO A 134 3.75 -18.44 -14.76
C PRO A 134 2.40 -18.31 -14.02
N LEU A 135 2.39 -17.73 -12.81
CA LEU A 135 1.16 -17.45 -12.08
C LEU A 135 0.17 -16.58 -12.90
N VAL A 136 0.68 -15.56 -13.59
CA VAL A 136 -0.13 -14.63 -14.37
C VAL A 136 -0.54 -15.27 -15.69
N LYS A 137 0.38 -15.93 -16.41
CA LYS A 137 0.10 -16.66 -17.65
C LYS A 137 -0.98 -17.71 -17.45
N ALA A 138 -0.90 -18.48 -16.37
CA ALA A 138 -1.91 -19.49 -16.03
C ALA A 138 -3.30 -18.87 -15.77
N ALA A 139 -3.37 -17.70 -15.13
CA ALA A 139 -4.63 -16.99 -14.87
C ALA A 139 -5.26 -16.50 -16.20
N VAL A 140 -4.46 -15.88 -17.06
CA VAL A 140 -4.90 -15.46 -18.39
C VAL A 140 -5.34 -16.65 -19.25
N ALA A 141 -4.59 -17.75 -19.23
CA ALA A 141 -4.95 -19.00 -19.94
C ALA A 141 -6.21 -19.67 -19.36
N ALA A 142 -6.52 -19.42 -18.07
CA ALA A 142 -7.77 -19.82 -17.45
C ALA A 142 -8.95 -18.86 -17.78
N GLY A 143 -8.70 -17.78 -18.55
CA GLY A 143 -9.71 -16.79 -18.96
C GLY A 143 -9.97 -15.72 -17.90
N ARG A 144 -9.00 -15.44 -17.04
CA ARG A 144 -9.13 -14.38 -16.02
C ARG A 144 -8.44 -13.09 -16.47
N GLU A 145 -9.07 -11.96 -16.16
CA GLU A 145 -8.49 -10.65 -16.39
C GLU A 145 -7.48 -10.31 -15.30
N THR A 146 -6.48 -9.51 -15.65
CA THR A 146 -5.47 -9.01 -14.70
C THR A 146 -5.77 -7.58 -14.30
N TYR A 147 -5.49 -7.24 -13.04
CA TYR A 147 -5.65 -5.88 -12.52
C TYR A 147 -4.72 -5.60 -11.34
N VAL A 148 -4.60 -4.31 -10.97
CA VAL A 148 -3.93 -3.88 -9.75
C VAL A 148 -4.96 -3.69 -8.65
N SER A 149 -4.80 -4.41 -7.54
CA SER A 149 -5.72 -4.32 -6.41
C SER A 149 -5.50 -3.03 -5.61
N PRO A 150 -6.57 -2.28 -5.27
CA PRO A 150 -6.47 -1.13 -4.38
C PRO A 150 -6.29 -1.52 -2.91
N THR A 151 -6.61 -2.79 -2.56
CA THR A 151 -6.57 -3.30 -1.19
C THR A 151 -5.31 -4.12 -0.94
N THR A 152 -4.81 -4.03 0.30
CA THR A 152 -3.64 -4.78 0.78
C THR A 152 -4.11 -6.12 1.36
N SER A 153 -3.34 -7.19 1.14
CA SER A 153 -3.60 -8.54 1.66
C SER A 153 -2.33 -9.16 2.26
N ASP A 154 -2.43 -10.38 2.80
CA ASP A 154 -1.29 -11.14 3.33
C ASP A 154 -0.18 -11.38 2.31
N ARG A 155 -0.49 -11.26 1.03
CA ARG A 155 0.48 -11.28 -0.06
C ARG A 155 1.66 -10.32 0.16
N THR A 156 1.41 -9.15 0.74
CA THR A 156 2.44 -8.14 1.02
C THR A 156 3.46 -8.56 2.09
N LEU A 157 3.21 -9.63 2.81
CA LEU A 157 4.11 -10.22 3.79
C LEU A 157 4.92 -11.39 3.22
N MET A 158 4.64 -11.82 1.97
CA MET A 158 5.31 -12.95 1.34
C MET A 158 6.59 -12.47 0.62
N PRO A 159 7.76 -13.09 0.87
CA PRO A 159 9.02 -12.73 0.23
C PRO A 159 9.21 -13.34 -1.17
N PHE A 160 8.19 -13.97 -1.73
CA PHE A 160 8.19 -14.66 -3.02
C PHE A 160 6.98 -14.24 -3.86
N PRO A 161 6.98 -14.51 -5.18
CA PRO A 161 5.87 -14.19 -6.06
C PRO A 161 4.55 -14.79 -5.58
N ALA A 162 3.53 -13.96 -5.46
CA ALA A 162 2.19 -14.38 -5.06
C ALA A 162 1.15 -13.69 -5.93
N LEU A 163 0.11 -14.42 -6.36
CA LEU A 163 -1.04 -13.89 -7.07
C LEU A 163 -2.23 -13.84 -6.11
N LYS A 164 -3.03 -12.78 -6.17
CA LYS A 164 -4.27 -12.67 -5.41
C LYS A 164 -5.45 -12.95 -6.34
N MET A 165 -6.26 -13.96 -6.02
CA MET A 165 -7.44 -14.35 -6.79
C MET A 165 -8.33 -15.23 -5.93
N GLY A 166 -9.60 -14.85 -5.76
CA GLY A 166 -10.56 -15.64 -4.98
C GLY A 166 -12.01 -15.26 -5.24
N PRO A 167 -12.98 -16.10 -4.79
CA PRO A 167 -14.40 -15.85 -4.95
C PRO A 167 -14.87 -14.65 -4.13
N GLY A 168 -16.03 -14.12 -4.46
CA GLY A 168 -16.61 -12.95 -3.82
C GLY A 168 -16.07 -11.63 -4.38
N GLN A 169 -16.71 -10.53 -3.98
CA GLN A 169 -16.41 -9.19 -4.44
C GLN A 169 -15.79 -8.34 -3.33
N SER A 170 -14.64 -7.72 -3.62
CA SER A 170 -13.93 -6.84 -2.68
C SER A 170 -14.78 -5.67 -2.17
N SER A 171 -15.77 -5.23 -2.94
CA SER A 171 -16.69 -4.16 -2.54
C SER A 171 -17.63 -4.52 -1.37
N ARG A 172 -17.75 -5.81 -1.05
CA ARG A 172 -18.54 -6.31 0.07
C ARG A 172 -17.72 -6.50 1.35
N SER A 173 -16.37 -6.47 1.25
CA SER A 173 -15.47 -6.57 2.40
C SER A 173 -15.64 -5.40 3.35
N HIS A 174 -15.54 -5.67 4.65
CA HIS A 174 -15.63 -4.68 5.72
C HIS A 174 -16.97 -3.93 5.77
N THR A 175 -18.05 -4.53 5.29
CA THR A 175 -19.42 -4.03 5.42
C THR A 175 -20.12 -4.72 6.60
N ALA A 176 -21.22 -4.11 7.13
CA ALA A 176 -21.94 -4.64 8.27
C ALA A 176 -22.53 -6.06 8.00
N ASP A 177 -22.94 -6.32 6.77
CA ASP A 177 -23.52 -7.57 6.30
C ASP A 177 -22.64 -8.19 5.21
N GLU A 178 -21.36 -8.39 5.49
CA GLU A 178 -20.42 -9.00 4.57
C GLU A 178 -20.87 -10.41 4.19
N PHE A 179 -20.92 -10.72 2.89
CA PHE A 179 -21.37 -12.00 2.37
C PHE A 179 -20.65 -12.42 1.10
N VAL A 180 -20.69 -13.72 0.82
CA VAL A 180 -20.34 -14.36 -0.46
C VAL A 180 -21.51 -15.19 -0.94
N LEU A 181 -21.77 -15.20 -2.26
CA LEU A 181 -22.82 -16.04 -2.84
C LEU A 181 -22.33 -17.49 -3.00
N LEU A 182 -23.23 -18.46 -2.84
CA LEU A 182 -22.90 -19.88 -3.05
C LEU A 182 -22.45 -20.16 -4.47
N GLU A 183 -23.05 -19.47 -5.46
CA GLU A 183 -22.65 -19.55 -6.87
C GLU A 183 -21.23 -19.04 -7.10
N GLU A 184 -20.80 -18.00 -6.38
CA GLU A 184 -19.42 -17.47 -6.47
C GLU A 184 -18.40 -18.47 -5.92
N ILE A 185 -18.78 -19.23 -4.88
CA ILE A 185 -17.93 -20.32 -4.34
C ILE A 185 -17.84 -21.46 -5.36
N ALA A 186 -18.97 -21.88 -5.94
CA ALA A 186 -19.01 -22.94 -6.94
C ALA A 186 -18.21 -22.56 -8.20
N GLU A 187 -18.36 -21.33 -8.71
CA GLU A 187 -17.54 -20.82 -9.81
C GLU A 187 -16.05 -20.80 -9.41
N GLY A 188 -15.75 -20.35 -8.19
CA GLY A 188 -14.40 -20.27 -7.65
C GLY A 188 -13.67 -21.61 -7.70
N ILE A 189 -14.35 -22.70 -7.32
CA ILE A 189 -13.80 -24.07 -7.39
C ILE A 189 -13.44 -24.42 -8.84
N ALA A 190 -14.37 -24.25 -9.78
CA ALA A 190 -14.15 -24.56 -11.19
C ALA A 190 -12.99 -23.72 -11.80
N VAL A 191 -12.90 -22.44 -11.41
CA VAL A 191 -11.81 -21.57 -11.88
C VAL A 191 -10.47 -22.00 -11.29
N TYR A 192 -10.41 -22.38 -10.02
CA TYR A 192 -9.17 -22.87 -9.41
C TYR A 192 -8.70 -24.19 -10.01
N GLU A 193 -9.59 -25.13 -10.28
CA GLU A 193 -9.25 -26.39 -10.97
C GLU A 193 -8.60 -26.10 -12.34
N LYS A 194 -9.24 -25.23 -13.13
CA LYS A 194 -8.71 -24.82 -14.43
C LYS A 194 -7.37 -24.08 -14.31
N TYR A 195 -7.26 -23.14 -13.35
CA TYR A 195 -6.06 -22.37 -13.10
C TYR A 195 -4.88 -23.26 -12.69
N ILE A 196 -5.09 -24.16 -11.72
CA ILE A 196 -4.04 -25.08 -11.23
C ILE A 196 -3.58 -26.00 -12.38
N GLY A 197 -4.53 -26.50 -13.19
CA GLY A 197 -4.20 -27.29 -14.38
C GLY A 197 -3.32 -26.53 -15.39
N LYS A 198 -3.60 -25.24 -15.63
CA LYS A 198 -2.76 -24.38 -16.48
C LYS A 198 -1.41 -24.10 -15.84
N LEU A 199 -1.37 -23.81 -14.56
CA LEU A 199 -0.13 -23.57 -13.83
C LEU A 199 0.78 -24.80 -13.83
N ALA A 200 0.21 -26.01 -13.67
CA ALA A 200 0.96 -27.26 -13.77
C ALA A 200 1.59 -27.45 -15.15
N GLN A 201 0.89 -27.06 -16.22
CA GLN A 201 1.43 -27.09 -17.59
C GLN A 201 2.60 -26.11 -17.77
N GLU A 202 2.49 -24.88 -17.27
CA GLU A 202 3.56 -23.86 -17.32
C GLU A 202 4.84 -24.33 -16.60
N TYR A 203 4.71 -25.06 -15.48
CA TYR A 203 5.85 -25.61 -14.72
C TYR A 203 6.29 -27.00 -15.15
N GLY A 204 5.62 -27.62 -16.13
CA GLY A 204 5.92 -29.00 -16.55
C GLY A 204 5.67 -30.04 -15.44
N TRP A 205 4.79 -29.74 -14.51
CA TRP A 205 4.42 -30.72 -13.46
C TRP A 205 3.62 -31.86 -14.08
N LYS A 206 4.07 -33.09 -13.80
CA LYS A 206 3.28 -34.26 -14.18
C LYS A 206 2.04 -34.29 -13.29
N THR A 207 0.86 -34.17 -13.88
CA THR A 207 -0.39 -34.50 -13.17
C THR A 207 -0.29 -35.95 -12.70
N LEU A 208 -0.41 -36.17 -11.40
CA LEU A 208 -0.61 -37.50 -10.86
C LEU A 208 -1.97 -37.96 -11.42
N GLY A 209 -1.93 -38.95 -12.30
CA GLY A 209 -3.11 -39.60 -12.88
C GLY A 209 -3.87 -40.41 -11.85
#